data_8757252e73627bf91d20a0be66a74f38
#
_entry.id   8757252e73627bf91d20a0be66a74f38
#
_cell.length_a   1.000
_cell.length_b   1.000
_cell.length_c   1.000
_cell.angle_alpha   90.00
_cell.angle_beta   90.00
_cell.angle_gamma   90.00
#
_symmetry.space_group_name_H-M   'P 1'
#
loop_
_entity.id
_entity.type
_entity.pdbx_description
1 polymer ?
#
loop_
_entity_poly.entity_id
_entity_poly.type
_entity_poly.pdbx_seq_one_letter_code
_entity_poly.pdbx_strand_id
1 'polypeptide(L)'
;MKVKDFEILIIGAGPAGLTAAWEAEKQGVKTTILESDTVVGGISRTVERNGWKFDIGGHRFFTKVDEVYEIWDEILDKDDFLLRPRSSRIYYNKKFFDYPLKPFNALSNLGIIEAIRCVLSYVLIRLKPPKNQDNFETWVASRFGWRLYNIFFKTYTEKVWGVEASKIGADWAAQRIKSLSLSKAIINAFRGNKSNEVITTLIDKFKYPKYGPGMMWETAFRKLEKKGHKIIFNSKVSKIQKTNEGYKVFTKDDVFKCKYILSSMPLAHLPTVIDEHVENAVITSGNSLKFRDFLTIALVVDERYSFPDNWIYIHDPDVKVGRVQNYGSWSPYLVKDGKTCLGLEYFVNINDELWDMDDEDLINLGKKELDELQLVKKDEILEGYVFRMPKAYPVYDLSYSKNVENISSWLDKNHKNIFPIGRNGMHKYNNQDHSMMTAVKSIRNIFGEENDIWKINVEEDYHEEVSTGRSSPIIN
;
A
#
# COMPACT_ATOMS: atom_id res chain seq x y z
N MET A 1 6.26 -26.08 -27.39
CA MET A 1 5.50 -25.68 -26.18
C MET A 1 4.50 -26.77 -25.85
N LYS A 2 4.48 -27.24 -24.59
CA LYS A 2 3.44 -28.18 -24.12
C LYS A 2 2.19 -27.39 -23.79
N VAL A 3 1.02 -27.86 -24.28
CA VAL A 3 -0.27 -27.27 -23.92
C VAL A 3 -0.74 -27.92 -22.62
N LYS A 4 -1.13 -27.10 -21.65
CA LYS A 4 -1.65 -27.51 -20.35
C LYS A 4 -3.05 -26.92 -20.19
N ASP A 5 -4.02 -27.73 -19.82
CA ASP A 5 -5.43 -27.33 -19.69
C ASP A 5 -5.80 -27.16 -18.21
N PHE A 6 -6.46 -26.03 -17.89
CA PHE A 6 -6.95 -25.70 -16.55
C PHE A 6 -8.30 -24.98 -16.65
N GLU A 7 -9.14 -25.12 -15.64
CA GLU A 7 -10.38 -24.36 -15.59
C GLU A 7 -10.10 -22.89 -15.20
N ILE A 8 -9.30 -22.68 -14.15
CA ILE A 8 -8.95 -21.36 -13.62
C ILE A 8 -7.44 -21.17 -13.67
N LEU A 9 -7.00 -20.11 -14.33
CA LEU A 9 -5.61 -19.66 -14.36
C LEU A 9 -5.49 -18.33 -13.61
N ILE A 10 -4.48 -18.23 -12.76
CA ILE A 10 -4.21 -17.03 -11.96
C ILE A 10 -2.88 -16.41 -12.40
N ILE A 11 -2.85 -15.11 -12.61
CA ILE A 11 -1.65 -14.34 -12.98
C ILE A 11 -1.21 -13.51 -11.78
N GLY A 12 -0.03 -13.87 -11.24
CA GLY A 12 0.62 -13.27 -10.07
C GLY A 12 0.37 -14.04 -8.78
N ALA A 13 1.45 -14.27 -8.00
CA ALA A 13 1.47 -14.98 -6.72
C ALA A 13 1.59 -14.02 -5.51
N GLY A 14 1.06 -12.81 -5.62
CA GLY A 14 0.89 -11.89 -4.49
C GLY A 14 -0.32 -12.25 -3.62
N PRO A 15 -0.67 -11.42 -2.62
CA PRO A 15 -1.81 -11.65 -1.73
C PRO A 15 -3.11 -12.00 -2.47
N ALA A 16 -3.46 -11.26 -3.52
CA ALA A 16 -4.68 -11.51 -4.30
C ALA A 16 -4.65 -12.87 -5.00
N GLY A 17 -3.55 -13.21 -5.71
CA GLY A 17 -3.49 -14.47 -6.45
C GLY A 17 -3.45 -15.70 -5.57
N LEU A 18 -2.70 -15.67 -4.45
CA LEU A 18 -2.67 -16.77 -3.50
C LEU A 18 -4.03 -16.94 -2.79
N THR A 19 -4.72 -15.83 -2.46
CA THR A 19 -6.08 -15.90 -1.91
C THR A 19 -7.09 -16.42 -2.93
N ALA A 20 -6.94 -16.09 -4.23
CA ALA A 20 -7.77 -16.67 -5.27
C ALA A 20 -7.64 -18.21 -5.32
N ALA A 21 -6.40 -18.72 -5.26
CA ALA A 21 -6.19 -20.17 -5.20
C ALA A 21 -6.73 -20.80 -3.90
N TRP A 22 -6.61 -20.06 -2.77
CA TRP A 22 -7.16 -20.51 -1.49
C TRP A 22 -8.69 -20.64 -1.51
N GLU A 23 -9.38 -19.66 -2.08
CA GLU A 23 -10.83 -19.70 -2.23
C GLU A 23 -11.27 -20.74 -3.27
N ALA A 24 -10.53 -20.91 -4.39
CA ALA A 24 -10.79 -21.96 -5.36
C ALA A 24 -10.66 -23.37 -4.75
N GLU A 25 -9.70 -23.57 -3.83
CA GLU A 25 -9.57 -24.82 -3.06
C GLU A 25 -10.81 -25.09 -2.19
N LYS A 26 -11.40 -24.06 -1.57
CA LYS A 26 -12.65 -24.19 -0.82
C LYS A 26 -13.82 -24.62 -1.73
N GLN A 27 -13.78 -24.24 -3.02
CA GLN A 27 -14.74 -24.66 -4.03
C GLN A 27 -14.38 -26.02 -4.69
N GLY A 28 -13.32 -26.69 -4.23
CA GLY A 28 -12.90 -28.00 -4.75
C GLY A 28 -12.17 -27.95 -6.10
N VAL A 29 -11.73 -26.79 -6.56
CA VAL A 29 -11.07 -26.60 -7.87
C VAL A 29 -9.58 -26.31 -7.69
N LYS A 30 -8.75 -27.05 -8.44
CA LYS A 30 -7.30 -26.82 -8.50
C LYS A 30 -6.96 -25.75 -9.53
N THR A 31 -6.06 -24.85 -9.15
CA THR A 31 -5.64 -23.74 -10.01
C THR A 31 -4.17 -23.85 -10.39
N THR A 32 -3.79 -23.12 -11.42
CA THR A 32 -2.39 -22.85 -11.72
C THR A 32 -2.14 -21.34 -11.61
N ILE A 33 -1.09 -20.97 -10.89
CA ILE A 33 -0.64 -19.61 -10.73
C ILE A 33 0.62 -19.41 -11.57
N LEU A 34 0.66 -18.37 -12.40
CA LEU A 34 1.84 -17.93 -13.14
C LEU A 34 2.43 -16.72 -12.44
N GLU A 35 3.65 -16.87 -11.91
CA GLU A 35 4.39 -15.79 -11.26
C GLU A 35 5.60 -15.38 -12.11
N SER A 36 5.74 -14.08 -12.33
CA SER A 36 6.84 -13.53 -13.13
C SER A 36 8.18 -13.51 -12.40
N ASP A 37 8.13 -13.50 -11.07
CA ASP A 37 9.29 -13.48 -10.18
C ASP A 37 9.68 -14.92 -9.75
N THR A 38 10.72 -15.04 -8.94
CA THR A 38 11.23 -16.29 -8.35
C THR A 38 10.63 -16.59 -6.99
N VAL A 39 9.85 -15.68 -6.41
CA VAL A 39 9.29 -15.75 -5.06
C VAL A 39 7.84 -15.29 -5.03
N VAL A 40 7.09 -15.78 -4.05
CA VAL A 40 5.70 -15.37 -3.80
C VAL A 40 5.60 -14.09 -2.94
N GLY A 41 4.39 -13.59 -2.73
CA GLY A 41 4.07 -12.49 -1.82
C GLY A 41 4.00 -11.12 -2.48
N GLY A 42 4.49 -10.97 -3.71
CA GLY A 42 4.47 -9.69 -4.43
C GLY A 42 5.11 -8.58 -3.58
N ILE A 43 4.42 -7.45 -3.44
CA ILE A 43 4.88 -6.32 -2.60
C ILE A 43 4.77 -6.61 -1.08
N SER A 44 4.02 -7.64 -0.66
CA SER A 44 3.89 -8.07 0.74
C SER A 44 4.89 -9.16 1.12
N ARG A 45 5.99 -9.30 0.38
CA ARG A 45 7.07 -10.21 0.72
C ARG A 45 7.97 -9.63 1.82
N THR A 46 8.68 -10.51 2.50
CA THR A 46 9.80 -10.18 3.39
C THR A 46 11.08 -10.64 2.72
N VAL A 47 12.06 -9.76 2.59
CA VAL A 47 13.37 -10.09 2.00
C VAL A 47 14.36 -10.38 3.11
N GLU A 48 15.16 -11.45 2.95
CA GLU A 48 16.21 -11.80 3.90
C GLU A 48 17.60 -11.51 3.30
N ARG A 49 18.47 -10.87 4.09
CA ARG A 49 19.89 -10.62 3.76
C ARG A 49 20.72 -10.75 5.04
N ASN A 50 21.71 -11.60 5.02
CA ASN A 50 22.64 -11.83 6.14
C ASN A 50 21.93 -12.08 7.49
N GLY A 51 20.76 -12.73 7.47
CA GLY A 51 19.97 -13.02 8.67
C GLY A 51 19.09 -11.85 9.16
N TRP A 52 19.14 -10.71 8.50
CA TRP A 52 18.18 -9.61 8.68
C TRP A 52 16.95 -9.82 7.79
N LYS A 53 15.78 -9.44 8.27
CA LYS A 53 14.54 -9.53 7.51
C LYS A 53 13.95 -8.14 7.31
N PHE A 54 13.56 -7.85 6.07
CA PHE A 54 13.09 -6.54 5.65
C PHE A 54 11.76 -6.64 4.93
N ASP A 55 10.79 -5.89 5.39
CA ASP A 55 9.53 -5.74 4.67
C ASP A 55 9.65 -4.67 3.59
N ILE A 56 9.02 -4.90 2.46
CA ILE A 56 8.91 -3.90 1.41
C ILE A 56 7.69 -3.02 1.72
N GLY A 57 7.92 -1.94 2.48
CA GLY A 57 6.87 -1.11 3.04
C GLY A 57 6.19 -1.72 4.28
N GLY A 58 5.43 -0.91 5.00
CA GLY A 58 4.74 -1.36 6.20
C GLY A 58 3.43 -2.10 5.89
N HIS A 59 3.27 -3.33 6.41
CA HIS A 59 2.10 -4.15 6.19
C HIS A 59 1.47 -4.55 7.54
N ARG A 60 0.53 -3.77 8.04
CA ARG A 60 -0.28 -4.11 9.23
C ARG A 60 -1.34 -5.13 8.85
N PHE A 61 -1.45 -6.20 9.64
CA PHE A 61 -2.52 -7.20 9.52
C PHE A 61 -3.70 -6.73 10.37
N PHE A 62 -4.49 -5.89 9.77
CA PHE A 62 -5.74 -5.37 10.29
C PHE A 62 -6.77 -5.30 9.16
N THR A 63 -8.01 -5.66 9.48
CA THR A 63 -9.14 -5.57 8.56
C THR A 63 -10.43 -5.33 9.33
N LYS A 64 -11.44 -4.82 8.64
CA LYS A 64 -12.83 -4.72 9.12
C LYS A 64 -13.68 -5.90 8.64
N VAL A 65 -13.10 -6.84 7.88
CA VAL A 65 -13.77 -7.97 7.25
C VAL A 65 -13.42 -9.25 8.00
N ASP A 66 -14.37 -9.83 8.72
CA ASP A 66 -14.15 -11.03 9.55
C ASP A 66 -13.62 -12.21 8.72
N GLU A 67 -14.11 -12.41 7.52
CA GLU A 67 -13.66 -13.46 6.61
C GLU A 67 -12.15 -13.39 6.26
N VAL A 68 -11.57 -12.20 6.22
CA VAL A 68 -10.13 -12.04 6.00
C VAL A 68 -9.35 -12.54 7.22
N TYR A 69 -9.84 -12.28 8.46
CA TYR A 69 -9.25 -12.84 9.67
C TYR A 69 -9.31 -14.37 9.66
N GLU A 70 -10.44 -14.95 9.24
CA GLU A 70 -10.60 -16.41 9.11
C GLU A 70 -9.54 -16.99 8.16
N ILE A 71 -9.36 -16.37 6.99
CA ILE A 71 -8.34 -16.81 6.02
C ILE A 71 -6.92 -16.69 6.60
N TRP A 72 -6.61 -15.62 7.32
CA TRP A 72 -5.29 -15.48 7.95
C TRP A 72 -5.05 -16.57 9.01
N ASP A 73 -6.05 -16.86 9.84
CA ASP A 73 -5.99 -17.89 10.89
C ASP A 73 -6.00 -19.32 10.31
N GLU A 74 -6.53 -19.55 9.10
CA GLU A 74 -6.40 -20.79 8.34
C GLU A 74 -4.97 -20.98 7.77
N ILE A 75 -4.31 -19.89 7.41
CA ILE A 75 -2.97 -19.94 6.79
C ILE A 75 -1.87 -20.01 7.85
N LEU A 76 -1.91 -19.20 8.90
CA LEU A 76 -0.93 -19.16 9.98
C LEU A 76 -1.56 -19.54 11.32
N ASP A 77 -0.80 -20.26 12.13
CA ASP A 77 -1.21 -20.58 13.49
C ASP A 77 -1.23 -19.30 14.36
N LYS A 78 -2.07 -19.29 15.40
CA LYS A 78 -2.19 -18.13 16.32
C LYS A 78 -0.84 -17.71 16.92
N ASP A 79 0.00 -18.68 17.24
CA ASP A 79 1.33 -18.44 17.82
C ASP A 79 2.33 -17.84 16.83
N ASP A 80 2.04 -17.83 15.54
CA ASP A 80 2.85 -17.20 14.51
C ASP A 80 2.55 -15.70 14.33
N PHE A 81 1.52 -15.20 14.98
CA PHE A 81 1.22 -13.79 15.03
C PHE A 81 1.69 -13.13 16.32
N LEU A 82 2.25 -11.95 16.18
CA LEU A 82 2.49 -11.02 17.26
C LEU A 82 1.37 -9.97 17.28
N LEU A 83 0.95 -9.56 18.47
CA LEU A 83 0.10 -8.40 18.65
C LEU A 83 1.00 -7.18 18.87
N ARG A 84 1.01 -6.24 17.92
CA ARG A 84 1.88 -5.07 17.94
C ARG A 84 1.11 -3.78 18.17
N PRO A 85 1.66 -2.85 18.96
CA PRO A 85 1.06 -1.54 19.12
C PRO A 85 1.15 -0.76 17.80
N ARG A 86 0.09 -0.04 17.46
CA ARG A 86 0.08 0.92 16.37
C ARG A 86 0.73 2.22 16.86
N SER A 87 1.93 2.48 16.42
CA SER A 87 2.65 3.71 16.74
C SER A 87 3.21 4.34 15.47
N SER A 88 2.96 5.62 15.29
CA SER A 88 3.55 6.42 14.21
C SER A 88 3.58 7.88 14.62
N ARG A 89 4.59 8.61 14.20
CA ARG A 89 4.70 10.06 14.39
C ARG A 89 5.08 10.74 13.09
N ILE A 90 4.88 12.05 13.04
CA ILE A 90 5.39 12.93 11.99
C ILE A 90 6.66 13.59 12.49
N TYR A 91 7.69 13.65 11.65
CA TYR A 91 8.92 14.39 11.90
C TYR A 91 8.99 15.59 10.97
N TYR A 92 9.13 16.77 11.54
CA TYR A 92 9.27 18.03 10.81
C TYR A 92 10.10 19.02 11.64
N ASN A 93 11.08 19.65 11.01
CA ASN A 93 11.96 20.65 11.62
C ASN A 93 12.51 20.20 12.97
N LYS A 94 13.12 19.02 13.03
CA LYS A 94 13.73 18.38 14.21
C LYS A 94 12.79 18.14 15.39
N LYS A 95 11.47 18.06 15.13
CA LYS A 95 10.44 17.81 16.14
C LYS A 95 9.51 16.71 15.70
N PHE A 96 9.00 15.96 16.70
CA PHE A 96 8.00 14.94 16.51
C PHE A 96 6.60 15.47 16.78
N PHE A 97 5.67 15.10 15.91
CA PHE A 97 4.25 15.42 16.03
C PHE A 97 3.44 14.13 16.05
N ASP A 98 2.33 14.14 16.78
CA ASP A 98 1.42 12.99 16.84
C ASP A 98 0.84 12.65 15.47
N TYR A 99 0.65 11.36 15.19
CA TYR A 99 -0.11 10.89 14.04
C TYR A 99 -1.26 9.97 14.50
N PRO A 100 -2.51 10.25 14.15
CA PRO A 100 -2.97 11.39 13.34
C PRO A 100 -2.65 12.73 13.98
N LEU A 101 -2.51 13.76 13.14
CA LEU A 101 -2.12 15.09 13.58
C LEU A 101 -3.14 15.63 14.59
N LYS A 102 -2.71 15.80 15.84
CA LYS A 102 -3.54 16.42 16.88
C LYS A 102 -3.30 17.94 16.88
N PRO A 103 -4.33 18.77 16.69
CA PRO A 103 -4.16 20.21 16.51
C PRO A 103 -3.43 20.88 17.66
N PHE A 104 -3.71 20.51 18.91
CA PHE A 104 -3.03 21.09 20.08
C PHE A 104 -1.53 20.71 20.11
N ASN A 105 -1.20 19.44 19.87
CA ASN A 105 0.17 18.97 19.78
C ASN A 105 0.91 19.66 18.60
N ALA A 106 0.24 19.79 17.45
CA ALA A 106 0.82 20.48 16.29
C ALA A 106 1.13 21.95 16.60
N LEU A 107 0.17 22.70 17.13
CA LEU A 107 0.35 24.12 17.40
C LEU A 107 1.38 24.37 18.50
N SER A 108 1.40 23.57 19.56
CA SER A 108 2.37 23.71 20.65
C SER A 108 3.82 23.42 20.19
N ASN A 109 4.00 22.38 19.36
CA ASN A 109 5.32 22.00 18.86
C ASN A 109 5.84 22.93 17.76
N LEU A 110 4.95 23.57 16.98
CA LEU A 110 5.35 24.61 16.01
C LEU A 110 5.86 25.88 16.69
N GLY A 111 5.44 26.16 17.92
CA GLY A 111 5.74 27.37 18.67
C GLY A 111 4.71 28.48 18.44
N ILE A 112 4.65 29.44 19.38
CA ILE A 112 3.57 30.43 19.46
C ILE A 112 3.41 31.26 18.18
N ILE A 113 4.51 31.75 17.61
CA ILE A 113 4.46 32.61 16.41
C ILE A 113 3.89 31.83 15.22
N GLU A 114 4.37 30.60 14.98
CA GLU A 114 3.91 29.77 13.89
C GLU A 114 2.47 29.30 14.09
N ALA A 115 2.10 28.99 15.35
CA ALA A 115 0.72 28.67 15.71
C ALA A 115 -0.25 29.80 15.36
N ILE A 116 0.10 31.05 15.71
CA ILE A 116 -0.71 32.25 15.36
C ILE A 116 -0.82 32.38 13.86
N ARG A 117 0.26 32.23 13.10
CA ARG A 117 0.24 32.27 11.62
C ARG A 117 -0.67 31.20 11.03
N CYS A 118 -0.66 29.97 11.58
CA CYS A 118 -1.54 28.88 11.15
C CYS A 118 -3.02 29.22 11.42
N VAL A 119 -3.36 29.75 12.60
CA VAL A 119 -4.72 30.14 12.95
C VAL A 119 -5.21 31.30 12.05
N LEU A 120 -4.39 32.33 11.85
CA LEU A 120 -4.72 33.44 10.95
C LEU A 120 -4.94 32.95 9.50
N SER A 121 -4.07 32.07 9.02
CA SER A 121 -4.21 31.46 7.68
C SER A 121 -5.52 30.66 7.56
N TYR A 122 -5.92 29.95 8.62
CA TYR A 122 -7.19 29.24 8.66
C TYR A 122 -8.39 30.19 8.65
N VAL A 123 -8.36 31.25 9.44
CA VAL A 123 -9.45 32.26 9.47
C VAL A 123 -9.60 32.93 8.11
N LEU A 124 -8.48 33.34 7.49
CA LEU A 124 -8.50 33.99 6.17
C LEU A 124 -9.12 33.10 5.09
N ILE A 125 -8.77 31.80 5.05
CA ILE A 125 -9.33 30.90 4.04
C ILE A 125 -10.81 30.58 4.30
N ARG A 126 -11.26 30.62 5.56
CA ARG A 126 -12.69 30.49 5.89
C ARG A 126 -13.51 31.70 5.48
N LEU A 127 -12.92 32.89 5.51
CA LEU A 127 -13.56 34.11 5.02
C LEU A 127 -13.57 34.19 3.47
N LYS A 128 -12.54 33.67 2.83
CA LYS A 128 -12.41 33.66 1.37
C LYS A 128 -11.96 32.27 0.87
N PRO A 129 -12.90 31.29 0.84
CA PRO A 129 -12.57 29.94 0.40
C PRO A 129 -12.21 29.88 -1.10
N PRO A 130 -11.40 28.92 -1.54
CA PRO A 130 -11.15 28.66 -2.94
C PRO A 130 -12.47 28.39 -3.69
N LYS A 131 -12.61 28.91 -4.89
CA LYS A 131 -13.81 28.72 -5.73
C LYS A 131 -13.98 27.26 -6.16
N ASN A 132 -12.87 26.58 -6.39
CA ASN A 132 -12.82 25.17 -6.78
C ASN A 132 -12.03 24.36 -5.75
N GLN A 133 -12.51 23.18 -5.39
CA GLN A 133 -11.91 22.24 -4.44
C GLN A 133 -11.78 20.83 -5.03
N ASP A 134 -11.58 20.71 -6.35
CA ASP A 134 -11.53 19.45 -7.08
C ASP A 134 -10.16 18.76 -6.97
N ASN A 135 -9.15 19.45 -6.45
CA ASN A 135 -7.84 18.90 -6.23
C ASN A 135 -7.45 18.85 -4.74
N PHE A 136 -6.45 18.04 -4.43
CA PHE A 136 -5.94 17.83 -3.07
C PHE A 136 -5.54 19.15 -2.39
N GLU A 137 -4.81 20.01 -3.09
CA GLU A 137 -4.27 21.25 -2.55
C GLU A 137 -5.38 22.17 -2.03
N THR A 138 -6.33 22.54 -2.90
CA THR A 138 -7.42 23.45 -2.55
C THR A 138 -8.40 22.81 -1.57
N TRP A 139 -8.62 21.49 -1.67
CA TRP A 139 -9.46 20.75 -0.75
C TRP A 139 -8.91 20.75 0.68
N VAL A 140 -7.61 20.47 0.86
CA VAL A 140 -6.95 20.46 2.18
C VAL A 140 -6.79 21.88 2.71
N ALA A 141 -6.32 22.81 1.88
CA ALA A 141 -6.16 24.21 2.30
C ALA A 141 -7.46 24.83 2.78
N SER A 142 -8.62 24.55 2.14
CA SER A 142 -9.92 25.05 2.57
C SER A 142 -10.34 24.59 3.97
N ARG A 143 -9.81 23.46 4.45
CA ARG A 143 -10.12 22.84 5.75
C ARG A 143 -9.14 23.20 6.84
N PHE A 144 -7.87 23.40 6.49
CA PHE A 144 -6.79 23.57 7.48
C PHE A 144 -6.04 24.90 7.36
N GLY A 145 -6.29 25.69 6.31
CA GLY A 145 -5.53 26.88 5.97
C GLY A 145 -4.24 26.56 5.20
N TRP A 146 -3.83 27.50 4.34
CA TRP A 146 -2.63 27.36 3.51
C TRP A 146 -1.36 27.06 4.32
N ARG A 147 -1.26 27.62 5.54
CA ARG A 147 -0.04 27.46 6.35
C ARG A 147 0.14 26.03 6.84
N LEU A 148 -0.90 25.42 7.43
CA LEU A 148 -0.87 24.02 7.86
C LEU A 148 -0.76 23.07 6.67
N TYR A 149 -1.44 23.40 5.56
CA TYR A 149 -1.30 22.65 4.32
C TYR A 149 0.17 22.55 3.88
N ASN A 150 0.86 23.70 3.80
CA ASN A 150 2.26 23.73 3.38
C ASN A 150 3.21 22.97 4.33
N ILE A 151 2.95 23.00 5.64
CA ILE A 151 3.80 22.33 6.64
C ILE A 151 3.58 20.82 6.66
N PHE A 152 2.32 20.37 6.74
CA PHE A 152 2.00 18.97 7.04
C PHE A 152 1.44 18.17 5.88
N PHE A 153 1.07 18.77 4.77
CA PHE A 153 0.43 18.03 3.71
C PHE A 153 1.18 18.10 2.38
N LYS A 154 1.59 19.29 1.95
CA LYS A 154 2.18 19.50 0.63
C LYS A 154 3.43 18.64 0.43
N THR A 155 4.48 18.91 1.21
CA THR A 155 5.80 18.28 1.02
C THR A 155 5.72 16.75 1.04
N TYR A 156 5.05 16.18 2.03
CA TYR A 156 4.92 14.73 2.15
C TYR A 156 4.10 14.14 1.00
N THR A 157 2.99 14.76 0.63
CA THR A 157 2.15 14.30 -0.47
C THR A 157 2.90 14.32 -1.79
N GLU A 158 3.64 15.40 -2.08
CA GLU A 158 4.44 15.51 -3.30
C GLU A 158 5.61 14.52 -3.34
N LYS A 159 6.27 14.23 -2.19
CA LYS A 159 7.26 13.14 -2.07
C LYS A 159 6.64 11.78 -2.44
N VAL A 160 5.50 11.45 -1.84
CA VAL A 160 4.84 10.15 -2.04
C VAL A 160 4.36 9.96 -3.48
N TRP A 161 3.67 10.95 -4.02
CA TRP A 161 3.00 10.81 -5.33
C TRP A 161 3.86 11.24 -6.51
N GLY A 162 4.94 11.99 -6.29
CA GLY A 162 5.85 12.47 -7.34
C GLY A 162 5.18 13.42 -8.33
N VAL A 163 4.07 14.02 -7.93
CA VAL A 163 3.32 15.03 -8.70
C VAL A 163 2.91 16.16 -7.78
N GLU A 164 2.74 17.34 -8.33
CA GLU A 164 2.25 18.50 -7.58
C GLU A 164 0.89 18.19 -6.94
N ALA A 165 0.69 18.62 -5.70
CA ALA A 165 -0.54 18.39 -4.96
C ALA A 165 -1.80 18.95 -5.67
N SER A 166 -1.62 19.98 -6.50
CA SER A 166 -2.67 20.56 -7.36
C SER A 166 -3.13 19.61 -8.48
N LYS A 167 -2.35 18.60 -8.84
CA LYS A 167 -2.64 17.60 -9.88
C LYS A 167 -3.24 16.30 -9.34
N ILE A 168 -3.40 16.19 -8.02
CA ILE A 168 -4.03 15.05 -7.33
C ILE A 168 -5.51 15.36 -7.12
N GLY A 169 -6.40 14.39 -7.39
CA GLY A 169 -7.84 14.56 -7.19
C GLY A 169 -8.23 14.73 -5.71
N ALA A 170 -9.27 15.53 -5.45
CA ALA A 170 -9.80 15.76 -4.11
C ALA A 170 -10.36 14.48 -3.46
N ASP A 171 -10.87 13.54 -4.25
CA ASP A 171 -11.45 12.28 -3.76
C ASP A 171 -10.45 11.47 -2.92
N TRP A 172 -9.19 11.46 -3.34
CA TRP A 172 -8.13 10.82 -2.57
C TRP A 172 -7.90 11.49 -1.21
N ALA A 173 -7.93 12.84 -1.15
CA ALA A 173 -7.81 13.59 0.10
C ALA A 173 -9.01 13.30 1.03
N ALA A 174 -10.21 13.27 0.47
CA ALA A 174 -11.43 13.02 1.21
C ALA A 174 -11.41 11.65 1.91
N GLN A 175 -10.95 10.61 1.25
CA GLN A 175 -10.84 9.26 1.83
C GLN A 175 -9.85 9.17 3.00
N ARG A 176 -8.82 10.03 3.04
CA ARG A 176 -7.72 9.92 4.01
C ARG A 176 -7.70 10.96 5.12
N ILE A 177 -8.42 12.08 4.96
CA ILE A 177 -8.29 13.24 5.86
C ILE A 177 -9.64 13.62 6.48
N LYS A 178 -10.71 12.88 6.27
CA LYS A 178 -12.10 13.24 6.67
C LYS A 178 -12.30 13.55 8.14
N SER A 179 -11.60 12.89 9.03
CA SER A 179 -11.83 12.96 10.47
C SER A 179 -11.24 14.18 11.19
N LEU A 180 -10.44 14.99 10.50
CA LEU A 180 -9.76 16.12 11.11
C LEU A 180 -10.58 17.41 10.96
N SER A 181 -11.20 17.90 12.04
CA SER A 181 -11.85 19.21 12.07
C SER A 181 -11.08 20.20 12.93
N LEU A 182 -10.29 21.08 12.28
CA LEU A 182 -9.51 22.10 12.98
C LEU A 182 -10.41 23.08 13.75
N SER A 183 -11.62 23.38 13.26
CA SER A 183 -12.56 24.26 13.94
C SER A 183 -13.00 23.71 15.29
N LYS A 184 -13.36 22.43 15.38
CA LYS A 184 -13.72 21.78 16.65
C LYS A 184 -12.54 21.80 17.63
N ALA A 185 -11.35 21.52 17.15
CA ALA A 185 -10.14 21.51 17.96
C ALA A 185 -9.76 22.89 18.51
N ILE A 186 -9.86 23.94 17.69
CA ILE A 186 -9.64 25.32 18.12
C ILE A 186 -10.68 25.74 19.17
N ILE A 187 -11.96 25.45 18.93
CA ILE A 187 -13.05 25.77 19.88
C ILE A 187 -12.84 25.03 21.21
N ASN A 188 -12.48 23.77 21.18
CA ASN A 188 -12.22 22.98 22.39
C ASN A 188 -11.00 23.50 23.17
N ALA A 189 -9.94 23.93 22.47
CA ALA A 189 -8.78 24.57 23.08
C ALA A 189 -9.13 25.90 23.81
N PHE A 190 -9.98 26.72 23.19
CA PHE A 190 -10.44 27.98 23.82
C PHE A 190 -11.43 27.76 24.99
N ARG A 191 -12.21 26.68 24.98
CA ARG A 191 -13.16 26.35 26.04
C ARG A 191 -12.54 25.68 27.25
N GLY A 192 -11.24 25.40 27.24
CA GLY A 192 -10.54 24.73 28.32
C GLY A 192 -11.02 23.29 28.59
N ASN A 193 -11.88 22.76 27.75
CA ASN A 193 -12.38 21.42 27.87
C ASN A 193 -11.28 20.42 27.52
N LYS A 194 -10.73 19.76 28.52
CA LYS A 194 -9.92 18.55 28.38
C LYS A 194 -10.82 17.35 27.97
N SER A 195 -11.81 17.57 27.12
CA SER A 195 -12.52 16.43 26.55
C SER A 195 -11.54 15.73 25.62
N ASN A 196 -11.06 14.58 26.06
CA ASN A 196 -10.50 13.53 25.22
C ASN A 196 -11.60 12.98 24.29
N GLU A 197 -12.29 13.83 23.54
CA GLU A 197 -12.98 13.37 22.35
C GLU A 197 -11.88 12.97 21.37
N VAL A 198 -11.54 11.71 21.44
CA VAL A 198 -10.80 10.97 20.43
C VAL A 198 -11.65 11.08 19.17
N ILE A 199 -11.30 12.05 18.34
CA ILE A 199 -11.88 12.20 17.01
C ILE A 199 -11.37 11.01 16.22
N THR A 200 -12.19 9.98 16.11
CA THR A 200 -11.93 8.66 15.51
C THR A 200 -10.92 7.79 16.29
N THR A 201 -11.43 6.74 16.89
CA THR A 201 -10.62 5.69 17.51
C THR A 201 -9.93 4.89 16.41
N LEU A 202 -8.67 5.22 16.14
CA LEU A 202 -7.82 4.33 15.37
C LEU A 202 -7.55 3.06 16.19
N ILE A 203 -7.26 1.98 15.48
CA ILE A 203 -6.85 0.74 16.16
C ILE A 203 -5.62 1.00 17.04
N ASP A 204 -5.62 0.44 18.23
CA ASP A 204 -4.46 0.52 19.13
C ASP A 204 -3.41 -0.53 18.84
N LYS A 205 -3.83 -1.69 18.30
CA LYS A 205 -2.99 -2.85 18.02
C LYS A 205 -3.40 -3.53 16.72
N PHE A 206 -2.47 -4.27 16.13
CA PHE A 206 -2.67 -5.07 14.92
C PHE A 206 -1.91 -6.40 15.03
N LYS A 207 -2.37 -7.43 14.29
CA LYS A 207 -1.63 -8.69 14.12
C LYS A 207 -0.44 -8.46 13.19
N TYR A 208 0.65 -9.19 13.42
CA TYR A 208 1.82 -9.15 12.55
C TYR A 208 2.54 -10.51 12.58
N PRO A 209 2.81 -11.15 11.42
CA PRO A 209 3.53 -12.41 11.38
C PRO A 209 4.95 -12.26 11.95
N LYS A 210 5.41 -13.20 12.78
CA LYS A 210 6.71 -13.15 13.47
C LYS A 210 7.87 -12.77 12.55
N TYR A 211 7.93 -13.38 11.38
CA TYR A 211 9.03 -13.21 10.42
C TYR A 211 8.67 -12.28 9.25
N GLY A 212 7.71 -11.39 9.47
CA GLY A 212 7.24 -10.43 8.47
C GLY A 212 6.07 -10.94 7.63
N PRO A 213 5.44 -10.06 6.82
CA PRO A 213 4.27 -10.39 6.01
C PRO A 213 4.54 -11.51 4.98
N GLY A 214 5.79 -11.66 4.52
CA GLY A 214 6.20 -12.75 3.63
C GLY A 214 5.91 -14.13 4.20
N MET A 215 6.04 -14.32 5.51
CA MET A 215 5.73 -15.56 6.20
C MET A 215 4.30 -16.06 5.92
N MET A 216 3.31 -15.15 5.87
CA MET A 216 1.93 -15.47 5.52
C MET A 216 1.85 -16.09 4.12
N TRP A 217 2.43 -15.42 3.15
CA TRP A 217 2.28 -15.79 1.74
C TRP A 217 3.12 -17.00 1.35
N GLU A 218 4.29 -17.17 1.94
CA GLU A 218 5.10 -18.39 1.80
C GLU A 218 4.39 -19.61 2.41
N THR A 219 3.70 -19.43 3.54
CA THR A 219 2.94 -20.51 4.17
C THR A 219 1.69 -20.85 3.34
N ALA A 220 0.98 -19.85 2.82
CA ALA A 220 -0.12 -20.06 1.89
C ALA A 220 0.33 -20.84 0.65
N PHE A 221 1.46 -20.45 0.05
CA PHE A 221 2.08 -21.13 -1.07
C PHE A 221 2.35 -22.61 -0.76
N ARG A 222 3.08 -22.91 0.33
CA ARG A 222 3.41 -24.30 0.73
C ARG A 222 2.15 -25.14 0.99
N LYS A 223 1.12 -24.57 1.61
CA LYS A 223 -0.15 -25.27 1.88
C LYS A 223 -0.91 -25.56 0.58
N LEU A 224 -0.94 -24.62 -0.36
CA LEU A 224 -1.57 -24.79 -1.67
C LEU A 224 -0.86 -25.84 -2.53
N GLU A 225 0.48 -25.85 -2.57
CA GLU A 225 1.24 -26.89 -3.27
C GLU A 225 0.94 -28.28 -2.74
N LYS A 226 0.92 -28.46 -1.41
CA LYS A 226 0.54 -29.75 -0.78
C LYS A 226 -0.85 -30.20 -1.14
N LYS A 227 -1.77 -29.27 -1.42
CA LYS A 227 -3.13 -29.53 -1.86
C LYS A 227 -3.23 -29.77 -3.37
N GLY A 228 -2.14 -29.61 -4.13
CA GLY A 228 -2.08 -29.91 -5.56
C GLY A 228 -2.30 -28.74 -6.50
N HIS A 229 -2.34 -27.50 -5.99
CA HIS A 229 -2.23 -26.31 -6.83
C HIS A 229 -0.82 -26.18 -7.40
N LYS A 230 -0.68 -25.59 -8.59
CA LYS A 230 0.63 -25.40 -9.23
C LYS A 230 0.99 -23.92 -9.24
N ILE A 231 2.18 -23.59 -8.77
CA ILE A 231 2.74 -22.25 -8.88
C ILE A 231 3.97 -22.37 -9.79
N ILE A 232 4.00 -21.60 -10.88
CA ILE A 232 5.05 -21.63 -11.88
C ILE A 232 5.75 -20.28 -11.87
N PHE A 233 6.97 -20.27 -11.36
CA PHE A 233 7.81 -19.08 -11.27
C PHE A 233 8.48 -18.77 -12.62
N ASN A 234 9.06 -17.56 -12.75
CA ASN A 234 9.68 -17.05 -13.97
C ASN A 234 8.74 -17.12 -15.20
N SER A 235 7.43 -17.11 -14.96
CA SER A 235 6.39 -17.33 -15.95
C SER A 235 5.62 -16.04 -16.27
N LYS A 236 6.37 -15.05 -16.75
CA LYS A 236 5.77 -13.78 -17.19
C LYS A 236 4.85 -14.02 -18.38
N VAL A 237 3.58 -13.65 -18.22
CA VAL A 237 2.58 -13.70 -19.30
C VAL A 237 2.94 -12.65 -20.35
N SER A 238 3.05 -13.10 -21.60
CA SER A 238 3.39 -12.27 -22.76
C SER A 238 2.22 -12.03 -23.70
N LYS A 239 1.23 -12.95 -23.71
CA LYS A 239 0.09 -12.90 -24.61
C LYS A 239 -1.10 -13.67 -24.05
N ILE A 240 -2.31 -13.16 -24.26
CA ILE A 240 -3.59 -13.82 -23.95
C ILE A 240 -4.43 -13.84 -25.23
N GLN A 241 -4.77 -15.01 -25.72
CA GLN A 241 -5.57 -15.20 -26.92
C GLN A 241 -6.93 -15.78 -26.56
N LYS A 242 -8.01 -15.11 -26.94
CA LYS A 242 -9.37 -15.61 -26.80
C LYS A 242 -9.63 -16.78 -27.76
N THR A 243 -10.38 -17.75 -27.30
CA THR A 243 -10.80 -18.93 -28.10
C THR A 243 -12.30 -19.17 -27.90
N ASN A 244 -12.88 -20.10 -28.63
CA ASN A 244 -14.30 -20.45 -28.47
C ASN A 244 -14.62 -21.03 -27.09
N GLU A 245 -13.64 -21.64 -26.40
CA GLU A 245 -13.82 -22.34 -25.12
C GLU A 245 -13.19 -21.61 -23.93
N GLY A 246 -12.63 -20.41 -24.14
CA GLY A 246 -11.94 -19.64 -23.11
C GLY A 246 -10.72 -18.92 -23.65
N TYR A 247 -9.52 -19.18 -23.08
CA TYR A 247 -8.30 -18.47 -23.41
C TYR A 247 -7.09 -19.40 -23.54
N LYS A 248 -6.13 -18.97 -24.37
CA LYS A 248 -4.75 -19.45 -24.38
C LYS A 248 -3.86 -18.37 -23.81
N VAL A 249 -3.12 -18.69 -22.77
CA VAL A 249 -2.17 -17.79 -22.11
C VAL A 249 -0.74 -18.26 -22.42
N PHE A 250 0.08 -17.36 -22.93
CA PHE A 250 1.43 -17.65 -23.39
C PHE A 250 2.44 -17.03 -22.40
N THR A 251 3.42 -17.84 -22.06
CA THR A 251 4.66 -17.41 -21.43
C THR A 251 5.82 -17.64 -22.39
N LYS A 252 7.06 -17.40 -21.95
CA LYS A 252 8.23 -17.69 -22.77
C LYS A 252 8.32 -19.17 -23.16
N ASP A 253 7.99 -20.06 -22.23
CA ASP A 253 8.28 -21.49 -22.35
C ASP A 253 7.04 -22.37 -22.62
N ASP A 254 5.87 -21.95 -22.13
CA ASP A 254 4.64 -22.76 -22.12
C ASP A 254 3.42 -22.02 -22.66
N VAL A 255 2.38 -22.80 -23.03
CA VAL A 255 1.04 -22.33 -23.36
C VAL A 255 0.04 -23.00 -22.42
N PHE A 256 -0.85 -22.22 -21.81
CA PHE A 256 -1.89 -22.68 -20.90
C PHE A 256 -3.24 -22.39 -21.53
N LYS A 257 -4.14 -23.38 -21.52
CA LYS A 257 -5.54 -23.18 -21.85
C LYS A 257 -6.34 -23.07 -20.57
N CYS A 258 -7.28 -22.14 -20.50
CA CYS A 258 -8.16 -21.95 -19.35
C CYS A 258 -9.48 -21.35 -19.78
N LYS A 259 -10.50 -21.53 -18.93
CA LYS A 259 -11.81 -20.93 -19.13
C LYS A 259 -11.89 -19.56 -18.47
N TYR A 260 -11.28 -19.42 -17.28
CA TYR A 260 -11.27 -18.20 -16.49
C TYR A 260 -9.86 -17.76 -16.18
N ILE A 261 -9.63 -16.44 -16.14
CA ILE A 261 -8.38 -15.81 -15.76
C ILE A 261 -8.64 -14.83 -14.61
N LEU A 262 -7.92 -15.00 -13.50
CA LEU A 262 -7.81 -13.96 -12.47
C LEU A 262 -6.45 -13.28 -12.62
N SER A 263 -6.43 -11.96 -12.82
CA SER A 263 -5.21 -11.26 -13.15
C SER A 263 -4.88 -10.19 -12.11
N SER A 264 -3.75 -10.34 -11.41
CA SER A 264 -3.16 -9.30 -10.58
C SER A 264 -2.05 -8.52 -11.30
N MET A 265 -1.79 -8.81 -12.58
CA MET A 265 -0.88 -8.00 -13.39
C MET A 265 -1.41 -6.57 -13.52
N PRO A 266 -0.54 -5.55 -13.68
CA PRO A 266 -1.01 -4.17 -13.79
C PRO A 266 -2.11 -4.00 -14.85
N LEU A 267 -3.23 -3.40 -14.47
CA LEU A 267 -4.38 -3.14 -15.37
C LEU A 267 -3.94 -2.41 -16.65
N ALA A 268 -2.99 -1.50 -16.52
CA ALA A 268 -2.37 -0.79 -17.63
C ALA A 268 -1.80 -1.70 -18.73
N HIS A 269 -1.32 -2.90 -18.36
CA HIS A 269 -0.70 -3.83 -19.30
C HIS A 269 -1.66 -4.85 -19.88
N LEU A 270 -2.80 -5.09 -19.23
CA LEU A 270 -3.72 -6.15 -19.64
C LEU A 270 -4.21 -5.97 -21.09
N PRO A 271 -4.63 -4.77 -21.55
CA PRO A 271 -5.01 -4.56 -22.94
C PRO A 271 -3.90 -4.82 -23.96
N THR A 272 -2.62 -4.65 -23.55
CA THR A 272 -1.48 -4.81 -24.46
C THR A 272 -1.05 -6.27 -24.68
N VAL A 273 -1.45 -7.17 -23.76
CA VAL A 273 -1.14 -8.61 -23.88
C VAL A 273 -2.30 -9.43 -24.44
N ILE A 274 -3.50 -8.86 -24.56
CA ILE A 274 -4.65 -9.51 -25.19
C ILE A 274 -4.49 -9.44 -26.71
N ASP A 275 -4.48 -10.62 -27.35
CA ASP A 275 -4.24 -10.79 -28.79
C ASP A 275 -5.55 -10.70 -29.58
N GLU A 276 -6.11 -9.52 -29.63
CA GLU A 276 -7.19 -9.16 -30.54
C GLU A 276 -7.17 -7.65 -30.81
N HIS A 277 -8.05 -7.19 -31.69
CA HIS A 277 -8.16 -5.76 -31.93
C HIS A 277 -8.69 -5.05 -30.69
N VAL A 278 -7.83 -4.29 -30.02
CA VAL A 278 -8.18 -3.44 -28.88
C VAL A 278 -8.36 -2.02 -29.38
N GLU A 279 -9.46 -1.38 -29.02
CA GLU A 279 -9.73 0.01 -29.39
C GLU A 279 -8.62 0.95 -28.91
N ASN A 280 -8.19 1.87 -29.77
CA ASN A 280 -7.10 2.81 -29.43
C ASN A 280 -7.35 3.59 -28.12
N ALA A 281 -8.62 3.90 -27.82
CA ALA A 281 -8.99 4.57 -26.57
C ALA A 281 -8.63 3.75 -25.32
N VAL A 282 -8.79 2.42 -25.37
CA VAL A 282 -8.47 1.51 -24.28
C VAL A 282 -6.95 1.39 -24.10
N ILE A 283 -6.19 1.26 -25.20
CA ILE A 283 -4.72 1.27 -25.18
C ILE A 283 -4.19 2.60 -24.61
N THR A 284 -4.75 3.72 -25.06
CA THR A 284 -4.38 5.06 -24.56
C THR A 284 -4.67 5.18 -23.07
N SER A 285 -5.81 4.67 -22.59
CA SER A 285 -6.16 4.67 -21.18
C SER A 285 -5.15 3.85 -20.38
N GLY A 286 -4.75 2.65 -20.86
CA GLY A 286 -3.72 1.84 -20.22
C GLY A 286 -2.37 2.56 -20.11
N ASN A 287 -1.90 3.17 -21.21
CA ASN A 287 -0.64 3.91 -21.24
C ASN A 287 -0.66 5.18 -20.37
N SER A 288 -1.84 5.70 -20.05
CA SER A 288 -2.02 6.89 -19.20
C SER A 288 -2.05 6.57 -17.71
N LEU A 289 -2.26 5.30 -17.32
CA LEU A 289 -2.22 4.87 -15.92
C LEU A 289 -0.79 4.85 -15.40
N LYS A 290 -0.53 5.61 -14.35
CA LYS A 290 0.80 5.81 -13.78
C LYS A 290 0.98 5.02 -12.49
N PHE A 291 2.22 4.67 -12.19
CA PHE A 291 2.63 4.04 -10.94
C PHE A 291 3.74 4.86 -10.28
N ARG A 292 3.83 4.75 -8.95
CA ARG A 292 5.03 5.09 -8.19
C ARG A 292 5.78 3.81 -7.87
N ASP A 293 7.05 3.87 -8.04
CA ASP A 293 7.99 2.83 -7.67
C ASP A 293 8.51 3.11 -6.25
N PHE A 294 9.04 2.09 -5.63
CA PHE A 294 9.41 2.15 -4.23
C PHE A 294 10.85 1.67 -4.04
N LEU A 295 11.63 2.47 -3.33
CA LEU A 295 13.00 2.17 -2.99
C LEU A 295 13.13 2.17 -1.47
N THR A 296 13.72 1.13 -0.92
CA THR A 296 14.04 1.03 0.51
C THR A 296 15.54 0.93 0.69
N ILE A 297 16.10 1.79 1.54
CA ILE A 297 17.47 1.66 2.04
C ILE A 297 17.36 1.22 3.50
N ALA A 298 17.75 -0.02 3.79
CA ALA A 298 17.72 -0.60 5.12
C ALA A 298 19.11 -0.45 5.76
N LEU A 299 19.18 0.23 6.91
CA LEU A 299 20.42 0.56 7.60
C LEU A 299 20.42 -0.08 8.99
N VAL A 300 21.43 -0.92 9.26
CA VAL A 300 21.61 -1.58 10.56
C VAL A 300 22.32 -0.63 11.50
N VAL A 301 21.74 -0.45 12.68
CA VAL A 301 22.22 0.45 13.73
C VAL A 301 22.18 -0.23 15.11
N ASP A 302 22.89 0.33 16.08
CA ASP A 302 22.80 -0.09 17.47
C ASP A 302 21.37 0.07 18.01
N GLU A 303 20.91 -0.83 18.92
CA GLU A 303 19.57 -0.83 19.49
C GLU A 303 19.21 0.49 20.20
N ARG A 304 20.20 1.25 20.71
CA ARG A 304 19.99 2.57 21.32
C ARG A 304 19.33 3.60 20.38
N TYR A 305 19.41 3.39 19.06
CA TYR A 305 18.74 4.20 18.04
C TYR A 305 17.33 3.72 17.70
N SER A 306 16.88 2.66 18.37
CA SER A 306 15.52 2.15 18.23
C SER A 306 14.50 3.16 18.74
N PHE A 307 13.33 3.15 18.14
CA PHE A 307 12.18 3.94 18.57
C PHE A 307 10.91 3.08 18.54
N PRO A 308 9.88 3.41 19.34
CA PRO A 308 8.70 2.57 19.48
C PRO A 308 7.76 2.63 18.26
N ASP A 309 7.91 3.63 17.39
CA ASP A 309 7.07 3.78 16.22
C ASP A 309 7.33 2.68 15.20
N ASN A 310 6.27 2.19 14.56
CA ASN A 310 6.42 1.29 13.42
C ASN A 310 7.09 2.04 12.26
N TRP A 311 6.71 3.30 12.04
CA TRP A 311 7.38 4.24 11.14
C TRP A 311 7.16 5.69 11.56
N ILE A 312 8.06 6.53 11.09
CA ILE A 312 8.01 7.99 11.22
C ILE A 312 7.81 8.57 9.82
N TYR A 313 6.84 9.46 9.66
CA TYR A 313 6.61 10.22 8.42
C TYR A 313 7.54 11.43 8.38
N ILE A 314 8.36 11.55 7.33
CA ILE A 314 9.35 12.63 7.19
C ILE A 314 8.77 13.74 6.31
N HIS A 315 8.36 14.82 6.96
CA HIS A 315 7.80 16.01 6.31
C HIS A 315 8.85 17.10 6.03
N ASP A 316 10.09 16.86 6.43
CA ASP A 316 11.20 17.77 6.21
C ASP A 316 11.50 17.89 4.70
N PRO A 317 11.54 19.12 4.12
CA PRO A 317 11.78 19.29 2.69
C PRO A 317 13.24 19.07 2.28
N ASP A 318 14.19 19.14 3.22
CA ASP A 318 15.63 19.13 2.95
C ASP A 318 16.16 17.71 2.66
N VAL A 319 15.38 16.66 2.95
CA VAL A 319 15.71 15.26 2.68
C VAL A 319 14.73 14.62 1.69
N LYS A 320 15.19 13.62 0.95
CA LYS A 320 14.37 12.89 -0.04
C LYS A 320 13.56 11.76 0.60
N VAL A 321 14.01 11.20 1.73
CA VAL A 321 13.31 10.13 2.44
C VAL A 321 11.89 10.57 2.83
N GLY A 322 10.92 9.69 2.57
CA GLY A 322 9.51 9.94 2.91
C GLY A 322 9.08 9.34 4.23
N ARG A 323 9.58 8.14 4.57
CA ARG A 323 9.31 7.46 5.85
C ARG A 323 10.56 6.73 6.34
N VAL A 324 10.67 6.61 7.66
CA VAL A 324 11.68 5.75 8.30
C VAL A 324 10.96 4.72 9.14
N GLN A 325 11.09 3.43 8.78
CA GLN A 325 10.59 2.30 9.55
C GLN A 325 11.63 1.86 10.60
N ASN A 326 11.16 1.33 11.72
CA ASN A 326 11.99 0.56 12.64
C ASN A 326 11.54 -0.91 12.60
N TYR A 327 12.29 -1.79 11.95
CA TYR A 327 11.93 -3.19 11.79
C TYR A 327 11.82 -3.93 13.14
N GLY A 328 12.64 -3.58 14.12
CA GLY A 328 12.55 -4.13 15.48
C GLY A 328 11.23 -3.84 16.18
N SER A 329 10.59 -2.71 15.88
CA SER A 329 9.27 -2.38 16.43
C SER A 329 8.13 -3.19 15.83
N TRP A 330 8.29 -3.69 14.60
CA TRP A 330 7.34 -4.60 13.97
C TRP A 330 7.47 -6.01 14.54
N SER A 331 8.71 -6.52 14.61
CA SER A 331 8.97 -7.82 15.21
C SER A 331 10.42 -7.94 15.68
N PRO A 332 10.65 -8.46 16.89
CA PRO A 332 12.02 -8.78 17.35
C PRO A 332 12.68 -9.91 16.54
N TYR A 333 11.91 -10.66 15.76
CA TYR A 333 12.42 -11.73 14.89
C TYR A 333 12.92 -11.24 13.52
N LEU A 334 12.76 -9.93 13.22
CA LEU A 334 13.32 -9.33 12.01
C LEU A 334 14.74 -8.82 12.21
N VAL A 335 15.14 -8.62 13.46
CA VAL A 335 16.44 -8.05 13.87
C VAL A 335 17.23 -9.04 14.73
N LYS A 336 18.51 -8.79 14.96
CA LYS A 336 19.40 -9.70 15.68
C LYS A 336 20.54 -8.97 16.40
N ASP A 337 21.27 -9.69 17.23
CA ASP A 337 22.56 -9.30 17.83
C ASP A 337 22.52 -7.98 18.63
N GLY A 338 21.39 -7.70 19.30
CA GLY A 338 21.23 -6.46 20.08
C GLY A 338 21.28 -5.18 19.23
N LYS A 339 20.91 -5.30 17.95
CA LYS A 339 20.84 -4.20 17.00
C LYS A 339 19.44 -4.09 16.44
N THR A 340 19.13 -2.95 15.82
CA THR A 340 17.91 -2.79 15.04
C THR A 340 18.24 -2.41 13.60
N CYS A 341 17.22 -2.39 12.74
CA CYS A 341 17.36 -1.93 11.39
C CYS A 341 16.32 -0.86 11.09
N LEU A 342 16.75 0.23 10.49
CA LEU A 342 15.91 1.33 10.05
C LEU A 342 15.74 1.27 8.53
N GLY A 343 14.51 1.19 8.06
CA GLY A 343 14.17 1.19 6.63
C GLY A 343 13.79 2.58 6.16
N LEU A 344 14.62 3.20 5.35
CA LEU A 344 14.37 4.49 4.73
C LEU A 344 13.61 4.26 3.43
N GLU A 345 12.41 4.81 3.34
CA GLU A 345 11.52 4.63 2.21
C GLU A 345 11.51 5.86 1.30
N TYR A 346 11.84 5.62 0.03
CA TYR A 346 11.83 6.61 -1.03
C TYR A 346 10.77 6.24 -2.08
N PHE A 347 9.99 7.22 -2.46
CA PHE A 347 8.98 7.09 -3.51
C PHE A 347 9.58 7.67 -4.79
N VAL A 348 9.82 6.84 -5.76
CA VAL A 348 10.58 7.15 -6.97
C VAL A 348 9.82 6.71 -8.21
N ASN A 349 10.34 7.02 -9.39
CA ASN A 349 9.93 6.39 -10.64
C ASN A 349 11.12 5.65 -11.25
N ILE A 350 10.86 4.61 -12.02
CA ILE A 350 11.86 4.02 -12.91
C ILE A 350 12.41 5.13 -13.80
N ASN A 351 13.74 5.18 -13.95
CA ASN A 351 14.55 6.21 -14.63
C ASN A 351 14.70 7.55 -13.85
N ASP A 352 14.24 7.65 -12.60
CA ASP A 352 14.65 8.75 -11.72
C ASP A 352 16.14 8.54 -11.30
N GLU A 353 16.84 9.64 -11.01
CA GLU A 353 18.23 9.61 -10.52
C GLU A 353 18.44 8.61 -9.35
N LEU A 354 17.50 8.59 -8.37
CA LEU A 354 17.58 7.66 -7.24
C LEU A 354 17.34 6.19 -7.63
N TRP A 355 16.52 5.94 -8.66
CA TRP A 355 16.27 4.57 -9.11
C TRP A 355 17.49 3.96 -9.77
N ASP A 356 18.21 4.76 -10.56
CA ASP A 356 19.37 4.34 -11.35
C ASP A 356 20.71 4.43 -10.58
N MET A 357 20.69 5.05 -9.38
CA MET A 357 21.87 5.19 -8.52
C MET A 357 22.36 3.85 -7.99
N ASP A 358 23.66 3.66 -7.89
CA ASP A 358 24.27 2.46 -7.33
C ASP A 358 23.92 2.26 -5.85
N ASP A 359 23.91 1.00 -5.40
CA ASP A 359 23.51 0.65 -4.02
C ASP A 359 24.41 1.29 -2.96
N GLU A 360 25.71 1.44 -3.24
CA GLU A 360 26.66 2.08 -2.34
C GLU A 360 26.35 3.57 -2.16
N ASP A 361 26.06 4.26 -3.26
CA ASP A 361 25.69 5.68 -3.23
C ASP A 361 24.34 5.92 -2.54
N LEU A 362 23.39 5.02 -2.75
CA LEU A 362 22.10 5.03 -2.04
C LEU A 362 22.28 4.82 -0.53
N ILE A 363 23.14 3.88 -0.12
CA ILE A 363 23.46 3.65 1.29
C ILE A 363 24.11 4.91 1.89
N ASN A 364 25.04 5.55 1.17
CA ASN A 364 25.66 6.80 1.60
C ASN A 364 24.67 7.96 1.70
N LEU A 365 23.71 8.05 0.77
CA LEU A 365 22.59 8.99 0.84
C LEU A 365 21.76 8.75 2.12
N GLY A 366 21.35 7.51 2.36
CA GLY A 366 20.57 7.14 3.55
C GLY A 366 21.29 7.47 4.86
N LYS A 367 22.61 7.20 4.94
CA LYS A 367 23.46 7.57 6.08
C LYS A 367 23.48 9.09 6.30
N LYS A 368 23.63 9.85 5.23
CA LYS A 368 23.64 11.32 5.26
C LYS A 368 22.29 11.85 5.75
N GLU A 369 21.17 11.37 5.20
CA GLU A 369 19.85 11.87 5.57
C GLU A 369 19.47 11.53 7.02
N LEU A 370 19.84 10.35 7.56
CA LEU A 370 19.64 10.05 8.99
C LEU A 370 20.44 10.98 9.91
N ASP A 371 21.65 11.36 9.51
CA ASP A 371 22.48 12.30 10.26
C ASP A 371 21.91 13.73 10.20
N GLU A 372 21.47 14.19 9.02
CA GLU A 372 20.79 15.48 8.84
C GLU A 372 19.49 15.56 9.68
N LEU A 373 18.72 14.48 9.73
CA LEU A 373 17.54 14.36 10.57
C LEU A 373 17.87 14.18 12.07
N GLN A 374 19.15 14.05 12.43
CA GLN A 374 19.60 13.82 13.82
C GLN A 374 18.98 12.55 14.44
N LEU A 375 18.62 11.57 13.63
CA LEU A 375 18.10 10.29 14.09
C LEU A 375 19.23 9.29 14.41
N VAL A 376 20.26 9.23 13.55
CA VAL A 376 21.46 8.38 13.74
C VAL A 376 22.67 9.11 13.17
N LYS A 377 23.79 9.08 13.87
CA LYS A 377 25.04 9.62 13.34
C LYS A 377 25.58 8.74 12.22
N LYS A 378 26.05 9.37 11.14
CA LYS A 378 26.55 8.69 9.94
C LYS A 378 27.54 7.57 10.24
N ASP A 379 28.49 7.80 11.14
CA ASP A 379 29.58 6.87 11.48
C ASP A 379 29.13 5.71 12.39
N GLU A 380 27.90 5.74 12.88
CA GLU A 380 27.34 4.68 13.75
C GLU A 380 26.43 3.71 12.98
N ILE A 381 26.37 3.82 11.65
CA ILE A 381 25.63 2.90 10.79
C ILE A 381 26.56 1.77 10.34
N LEU A 382 26.17 0.54 10.66
CA LEU A 382 27.02 -0.65 10.56
C LEU A 382 26.96 -1.32 9.19
N GLU A 383 25.75 -1.55 8.70
CA GLU A 383 25.48 -2.26 7.44
C GLU A 383 24.37 -1.52 6.67
N GLY A 384 24.34 -1.71 5.35
CA GLY A 384 23.28 -1.14 4.50
C GLY A 384 22.86 -2.11 3.40
N TYR A 385 21.57 -2.06 3.04
CA TYR A 385 20.96 -2.89 2.01
C TYR A 385 19.97 -2.07 1.20
N VAL A 386 19.84 -2.35 -0.09
CA VAL A 386 18.94 -1.63 -1.00
C VAL A 386 17.94 -2.59 -1.63
N PHE A 387 16.68 -2.18 -1.68
CA PHE A 387 15.60 -2.94 -2.30
C PHE A 387 14.78 -2.02 -3.21
N ARG A 388 14.61 -2.42 -4.47
CA ARG A 388 13.79 -1.71 -5.47
C ARG A 388 12.53 -2.51 -5.77
N MET A 389 11.37 -1.87 -5.67
CA MET A 389 10.08 -2.47 -5.98
C MET A 389 9.35 -1.63 -7.02
N PRO A 390 9.29 -2.09 -8.27
CA PRO A 390 8.55 -1.38 -9.31
C PRO A 390 7.05 -1.47 -9.09
N LYS A 391 6.31 -0.43 -9.52
CA LYS A 391 4.84 -0.36 -9.52
C LYS A 391 4.20 -0.63 -8.17
N ALA A 392 4.78 -0.07 -7.11
CA ALA A 392 4.30 -0.29 -5.74
C ALA A 392 2.95 0.41 -5.46
N TYR A 393 2.72 1.57 -6.06
CA TYR A 393 1.52 2.37 -5.84
C TYR A 393 0.90 2.85 -7.16
N PRO A 394 -0.41 2.61 -7.40
CA PRO A 394 -1.15 3.27 -8.48
C PRO A 394 -1.29 4.75 -8.17
N VAL A 395 -1.04 5.63 -9.15
CA VAL A 395 -1.17 7.09 -9.01
C VAL A 395 -2.58 7.52 -9.37
N TYR A 396 -3.19 8.35 -8.52
CA TYR A 396 -4.54 8.90 -8.68
C TYR A 396 -4.47 10.33 -9.20
N ASP A 397 -4.11 10.49 -10.47
CA ASP A 397 -4.19 11.79 -11.14
C ASP A 397 -5.64 12.10 -11.57
N LEU A 398 -5.85 13.29 -12.12
CA LEU A 398 -7.19 13.76 -12.52
C LEU A 398 -7.86 12.91 -13.63
N SER A 399 -7.08 12.11 -14.36
CA SER A 399 -7.58 11.26 -15.47
C SER A 399 -7.79 9.80 -15.05
N TYR A 400 -7.32 9.42 -13.87
CA TYR A 400 -7.28 8.05 -13.37
C TYR A 400 -8.61 7.32 -13.47
N SER A 401 -9.70 7.88 -12.90
CA SER A 401 -11.01 7.22 -12.83
C SER A 401 -11.55 6.89 -14.22
N LYS A 402 -11.46 7.84 -15.16
CA LYS A 402 -11.90 7.63 -16.55
C LYS A 402 -11.07 6.56 -17.25
N ASN A 403 -9.76 6.52 -17.04
CA ASN A 403 -8.89 5.52 -17.66
C ASN A 403 -9.18 4.12 -17.14
N VAL A 404 -9.40 3.96 -15.82
CA VAL A 404 -9.80 2.68 -15.22
C VAL A 404 -11.16 2.25 -15.74
N GLU A 405 -12.16 3.14 -15.79
CA GLU A 405 -13.50 2.86 -16.31
C GLU A 405 -13.48 2.39 -17.77
N ASN A 406 -12.71 3.05 -18.63
CA ASN A 406 -12.58 2.66 -20.04
C ASN A 406 -12.07 1.21 -20.19
N ILE A 407 -11.06 0.84 -19.40
CA ILE A 407 -10.46 -0.51 -19.47
C ILE A 407 -11.43 -1.54 -18.87
N SER A 408 -12.01 -1.26 -17.68
CA SER A 408 -12.92 -2.19 -17.02
C SER A 408 -14.17 -2.44 -17.83
N SER A 409 -14.79 -1.39 -18.39
CA SER A 409 -15.98 -1.53 -19.27
C SER A 409 -15.67 -2.33 -20.54
N TRP A 410 -14.47 -2.12 -21.12
CA TRP A 410 -14.03 -2.91 -22.26
C TRP A 410 -13.84 -4.39 -21.91
N LEU A 411 -13.25 -4.71 -20.74
CA LEU A 411 -13.10 -6.07 -20.26
C LEU A 411 -14.48 -6.72 -20.02
N ASP A 412 -15.38 -6.03 -19.34
CA ASP A 412 -16.74 -6.54 -19.05
C ASP A 412 -17.53 -6.84 -20.32
N LYS A 413 -17.33 -6.05 -21.38
CA LYS A 413 -17.98 -6.25 -22.67
C LYS A 413 -17.39 -7.41 -23.47
N ASN A 414 -16.05 -7.53 -23.52
CA ASN A 414 -15.35 -8.39 -24.47
C ASN A 414 -14.73 -9.63 -23.81
N HIS A 415 -14.42 -9.57 -22.51
CA HIS A 415 -13.63 -10.58 -21.77
C HIS A 415 -14.21 -10.88 -20.38
N LYS A 416 -15.50 -11.17 -20.28
CA LYS A 416 -16.22 -11.42 -19.00
C LYS A 416 -15.58 -12.46 -18.08
N ASN A 417 -14.76 -13.36 -18.63
CA ASN A 417 -14.05 -14.39 -17.87
C ASN A 417 -12.62 -13.98 -17.46
N ILE A 418 -12.24 -12.72 -17.66
CA ILE A 418 -11.00 -12.14 -17.11
C ILE A 418 -11.38 -11.22 -15.96
N PHE A 419 -10.90 -11.55 -14.77
CA PHE A 419 -11.16 -10.83 -13.54
C PHE A 419 -9.89 -10.09 -13.09
N PRO A 420 -9.81 -8.77 -13.21
CA PRO A 420 -8.75 -7.98 -12.58
C PRO A 420 -8.90 -8.03 -11.06
N ILE A 421 -7.83 -8.40 -10.34
CA ILE A 421 -7.84 -8.53 -8.88
C ILE A 421 -6.65 -7.82 -8.23
N GLY A 422 -6.80 -7.47 -6.95
CA GLY A 422 -5.73 -6.90 -6.15
C GLY A 422 -5.46 -5.43 -6.43
N ARG A 423 -4.29 -4.95 -6.00
CA ARG A 423 -3.89 -3.53 -6.11
C ARG A 423 -3.59 -3.15 -7.56
N ASN A 424 -2.65 -3.82 -8.19
CA ASN A 424 -2.18 -3.47 -9.52
C ASN A 424 -3.14 -3.94 -10.61
N GLY A 425 -3.78 -5.10 -10.43
CA GLY A 425 -4.76 -5.63 -11.39
C GLY A 425 -6.01 -4.76 -11.53
N MET A 426 -6.36 -4.02 -10.49
CA MET A 426 -7.48 -3.07 -10.52
C MET A 426 -7.02 -1.60 -10.62
N HIS A 427 -5.73 -1.34 -10.62
CA HIS A 427 -5.15 0.01 -10.50
C HIS A 427 -5.80 0.80 -9.35
N LYS A 428 -5.95 0.15 -8.18
CA LYS A 428 -6.64 0.70 -7.01
C LYS A 428 -5.76 0.55 -5.78
N TYR A 429 -5.75 1.56 -4.89
CA TYR A 429 -4.94 1.53 -3.67
C TYR A 429 -5.52 0.55 -2.64
N ASN A 430 -5.57 -0.71 -3.00
CA ASN A 430 -6.02 -1.79 -2.15
C ASN A 430 -4.94 -2.18 -1.12
N ASN A 431 -5.31 -2.27 0.15
CA ASN A 431 -4.50 -2.95 1.17
C ASN A 431 -4.57 -4.47 0.96
N GLN A 432 -3.88 -5.26 1.79
CA GLN A 432 -3.89 -6.72 1.65
C GLN A 432 -5.31 -7.31 1.68
N ASP A 433 -6.10 -6.94 2.68
CA ASP A 433 -7.47 -7.41 2.87
C ASP A 433 -8.38 -7.08 1.70
N HIS A 434 -8.33 -5.85 1.20
CA HIS A 434 -9.07 -5.47 0.00
C HIS A 434 -8.63 -6.31 -1.21
N SER A 435 -7.32 -6.52 -1.37
CA SER A 435 -6.77 -7.36 -2.43
C SER A 435 -7.23 -8.82 -2.32
N MET A 436 -7.29 -9.35 -1.10
CA MET A 436 -7.83 -10.67 -0.80
C MET A 436 -9.32 -10.76 -1.16
N MET A 437 -10.12 -9.78 -0.73
CA MET A 437 -11.57 -9.76 -0.99
C MET A 437 -11.90 -9.63 -2.47
N THR A 438 -11.11 -8.93 -3.28
CA THR A 438 -11.30 -8.91 -4.73
C THR A 438 -11.15 -10.31 -5.32
N ALA A 439 -10.22 -11.10 -4.82
CA ALA A 439 -9.97 -12.47 -5.25
C ALA A 439 -11.08 -13.44 -4.80
N VAL A 440 -11.47 -13.37 -3.51
CA VAL A 440 -12.57 -14.20 -2.97
C VAL A 440 -13.85 -13.99 -3.77
N LYS A 441 -14.26 -12.73 -3.95
CA LYS A 441 -15.50 -12.42 -4.68
C LYS A 441 -15.42 -12.78 -6.16
N SER A 442 -14.26 -12.64 -6.80
CA SER A 442 -14.09 -13.06 -8.20
C SER A 442 -14.21 -14.58 -8.36
N ILE A 443 -13.63 -15.37 -7.45
CA ILE A 443 -13.83 -16.83 -7.47
C ILE A 443 -15.30 -17.17 -7.27
N ARG A 444 -15.98 -16.58 -6.30
CA ARG A 444 -17.41 -16.83 -6.05
C ARG A 444 -18.30 -16.47 -7.24
N ASN A 445 -17.96 -15.41 -7.96
CA ASN A 445 -18.65 -15.05 -9.20
C ASN A 445 -18.51 -16.14 -10.28
N ILE A 446 -17.35 -16.82 -10.37
CA ILE A 446 -17.17 -17.97 -11.26
C ILE A 446 -18.13 -19.12 -10.88
N PHE A 447 -18.47 -19.27 -9.61
CA PHE A 447 -19.38 -20.28 -9.08
C PHE A 447 -20.84 -19.81 -8.94
N GLY A 448 -21.19 -18.67 -9.53
CA GLY A 448 -22.58 -18.24 -9.68
C GLY A 448 -23.04 -17.15 -8.72
N GLU A 449 -22.16 -16.57 -7.90
CA GLU A 449 -22.48 -15.33 -7.20
C GLU A 449 -22.35 -14.12 -8.15
N GLU A 450 -23.02 -13.02 -7.79
CA GLU A 450 -22.97 -11.75 -8.52
C GLU A 450 -22.42 -10.63 -7.61
N ASN A 451 -21.11 -10.60 -7.43
CA ASN A 451 -20.44 -9.57 -6.65
C ASN A 451 -19.82 -8.50 -7.57
N ASP A 452 -20.03 -7.25 -7.25
CA ASP A 452 -19.30 -6.15 -7.88
C ASP A 452 -17.93 -5.96 -7.20
N ILE A 453 -16.89 -6.51 -7.83
CA ILE A 453 -15.52 -6.43 -7.30
C ILE A 453 -14.96 -5.01 -7.31
N TRP A 454 -15.49 -4.12 -8.14
CA TRP A 454 -15.06 -2.72 -8.21
C TRP A 454 -15.56 -1.89 -7.03
N LYS A 455 -16.61 -2.36 -6.31
CA LYS A 455 -17.11 -1.73 -5.08
C LYS A 455 -16.34 -2.11 -3.80
N ILE A 456 -15.31 -2.94 -3.89
CA ILE A 456 -14.43 -3.22 -2.76
C ILE A 456 -13.53 -1.99 -2.53
N ASN A 457 -13.32 -1.57 -1.26
CA ASN A 457 -12.52 -0.40 -0.89
C ASN A 457 -13.04 0.92 -1.52
N VAL A 458 -14.34 1.11 -1.49
CA VAL A 458 -15.01 2.39 -1.83
C VAL A 458 -15.53 3.12 -0.58
N GLU A 459 -15.30 2.54 0.59
CA GLU A 459 -15.69 3.12 1.87
C GLU A 459 -15.00 4.47 2.06
N GLU A 460 -15.77 5.45 2.52
CA GLU A 460 -15.27 6.79 2.78
C GLU A 460 -14.48 6.88 4.09
N ASP A 461 -14.53 5.83 4.94
CA ASP A 461 -13.85 5.78 6.22
C ASP A 461 -12.38 5.38 6.07
N TYR A 462 -11.54 5.99 6.89
CA TYR A 462 -10.14 5.59 6.96
C TYR A 462 -10.03 4.12 7.40
N HIS A 463 -9.24 3.32 6.69
CA HIS A 463 -9.16 1.87 6.89
C HIS A 463 -8.89 1.44 8.33
N GLU A 464 -8.03 2.17 9.05
CA GLU A 464 -7.66 1.88 10.44
C GLU A 464 -8.63 2.50 11.49
N GLU A 465 -9.76 3.08 11.08
CA GLU A 465 -10.79 3.60 12.03
C GLU A 465 -11.65 2.47 12.57
N VAL A 466 -11.88 2.47 13.89
CA VAL A 466 -12.82 1.55 14.52
C VAL A 466 -14.21 2.12 14.38
N SER A 467 -15.14 1.39 13.75
CA SER A 467 -16.55 1.76 13.71
C SER A 467 -17.12 1.73 15.13
N THR A 468 -17.73 2.84 15.58
CA THR A 468 -18.42 2.93 16.86
C THR A 468 -19.52 1.87 16.92
N GLY A 469 -19.32 0.82 17.73
CA GLY A 469 -20.30 -0.25 17.95
C GLY A 469 -19.80 -1.68 17.75
N ARG A 470 -18.59 -1.90 17.23
CA ARG A 470 -17.94 -3.22 17.23
C ARG A 470 -16.74 -3.22 18.17
N SER A 471 -16.75 -4.13 19.16
CA SER A 471 -15.51 -4.53 19.83
C SER A 471 -14.55 -5.05 18.76
N SER A 472 -13.30 -4.56 18.76
CA SER A 472 -12.26 -5.06 17.88
C SER A 472 -12.19 -6.58 18.00
N PRO A 473 -12.28 -7.37 16.92
CA PRO A 473 -12.20 -8.85 16.98
C PRO A 473 -10.85 -9.38 17.51
N ILE A 474 -9.94 -8.49 17.90
CA ILE A 474 -8.59 -8.81 18.37
C ILE A 474 -8.53 -9.15 19.88
N ILE A 475 -9.64 -9.00 20.63
CA ILE A 475 -9.64 -9.10 22.09
C ILE A 475 -10.40 -10.36 22.60
N ASN A 476 -10.32 -11.47 21.90
CA ASN A 476 -10.72 -12.78 22.47
C ASN A 476 -9.69 -13.84 22.20
#